data_2ddcb782d9871400efbcb1cfd3a1269a
#
_entry.id   2ddcb782d9871400efbcb1cfd3a1269a
#
_cell.length_a   1.000
_cell.length_b   1.000
_cell.length_c   1.000
_cell.angle_alpha   90.00
_cell.angle_beta   90.00
_cell.angle_gamma   90.00
#
_symmetry.space_group_name_H-M   'P 1'
#
loop_
_entity.id
_entity.type
_entity.pdbx_description
1 polymer ?
#
loop_
_entity_poly.entity_id
_entity_poly.type
_entity_poly.pdbx_seq_one_letter_code
_entity_poly.pdbx_strand_id
1 'polypeptide(L)'
;MPAYIFSNQALGIFQNVQMPEHIFAMSDSLENYKRLKNKRQKKKKHKKLKITLSIVLASLAACYLLFVFSPIPFIKKWRTIYIETAMTTNSHKWLATYFIPHYIIDEVMAERDAQEAYQKKLQSSWDNTKDTTTTPKAKTEEESFYKKYWELDSASFKNFLSSHSYYLNNGYDNIDINNIDNSYSIATTKGDEVLAVDVPNNTIIIGIKGDGYVAKLAIVKNIDQVTIQTSQYIGSHGETAGVYAQRYDAEVVINASAFRDAGGHGSGGLIRGACVMNGFETGDPERSFWKFVGLKNDNKMYVGNYYQINPSDYKWGLEFYPALIVDGQNVVDGTYGMGIQPRTAIGQSRSGDFMMLIIDGRQVGYSL
;
A
#
# COMPACT_ATOMS: atom_id res chain seq x y z
N MET A 1 -16.83 -58.75 12.63
CA MET A 1 -16.24 -59.99 12.11
C MET A 1 -15.14 -60.41 13.04
N PRO A 2 -15.14 -61.64 13.58
CA PRO A 2 -14.25 -62.06 14.66
C PRO A 2 -12.85 -62.37 14.17
N ALA A 3 -11.85 -61.95 14.92
CA ALA A 3 -10.45 -62.29 14.72
C ALA A 3 -10.24 -63.72 15.24
N TYR A 4 -9.71 -64.57 14.38
CA TYR A 4 -9.26 -65.91 14.76
C TYR A 4 -7.84 -65.86 15.32
N ILE A 5 -7.71 -66.12 16.61
CA ILE A 5 -6.45 -66.38 17.29
C ILE A 5 -6.11 -67.84 17.08
N PHE A 6 -5.06 -68.16 16.29
CA PHE A 6 -4.51 -69.49 16.23
C PHE A 6 -3.52 -69.69 17.38
N SER A 7 -3.81 -70.66 18.25
CA SER A 7 -2.97 -70.97 19.40
C SER A 7 -1.70 -71.73 18.95
N ASN A 8 -0.58 -71.48 19.65
CA ASN A 8 0.75 -72.01 19.45
C ASN A 8 0.92 -73.54 19.65
N GLN A 9 -0.15 -74.34 19.65
CA GLN A 9 -0.05 -75.81 19.88
C GLN A 9 0.03 -76.67 18.61
N ALA A 10 0.03 -76.09 17.41
CA ALA A 10 0.13 -76.88 16.17
C ALA A 10 1.56 -76.98 15.58
N LEU A 11 2.58 -76.49 16.32
CA LEU A 11 3.98 -76.45 15.80
C LEU A 11 4.78 -77.72 16.10
N GLY A 12 4.17 -78.77 16.73
CA GLY A 12 4.89 -79.95 17.18
C GLY A 12 4.87 -81.19 16.27
N ILE A 13 4.17 -81.20 15.12
CA ILE A 13 3.92 -82.44 14.35
C ILE A 13 4.64 -82.49 12.98
N PHE A 14 5.35 -81.46 12.54
CA PHE A 14 6.00 -81.47 11.23
C PHE A 14 7.54 -81.44 11.28
N GLN A 15 8.14 -82.09 12.28
CA GLN A 15 9.62 -82.12 12.38
C GLN A 15 10.31 -83.21 11.54
N ASN A 16 9.64 -84.00 10.69
CA ASN A 16 10.31 -85.01 9.84
C ASN A 16 9.60 -85.25 8.51
N VAL A 17 9.11 -84.23 7.81
CA VAL A 17 8.73 -84.39 6.41
C VAL A 17 9.85 -83.75 5.57
N GLN A 18 10.72 -84.60 5.02
CA GLN A 18 11.64 -84.22 3.96
C GLN A 18 10.77 -83.79 2.76
N MET A 19 10.62 -82.50 2.56
CA MET A 19 9.90 -81.95 1.41
C MET A 19 10.72 -82.26 0.16
N PRO A 20 10.09 -82.73 -0.95
CA PRO A 20 10.78 -83.03 -2.20
C PRO A 20 11.51 -81.78 -2.70
N GLU A 21 12.76 -81.89 -3.22
CA GLU A 21 13.59 -80.82 -3.74
C GLU A 21 12.87 -79.91 -4.76
N HIS A 22 11.90 -80.46 -5.49
CA HIS A 22 11.07 -79.72 -6.46
C HIS A 22 10.20 -78.60 -5.81
N ILE A 23 9.82 -78.72 -4.56
CA ILE A 23 9.01 -77.70 -3.85
C ILE A 23 9.92 -76.54 -3.45
N PHE A 24 11.15 -76.77 -3.02
CA PHE A 24 12.13 -75.75 -2.72
C PHE A 24 12.48 -74.94 -3.99
N ALA A 25 12.73 -75.63 -5.11
CA ALA A 25 13.02 -75.01 -6.40
C ALA A 25 11.86 -74.16 -6.92
N MET A 26 10.59 -74.56 -6.67
CA MET A 26 9.41 -73.78 -7.00
C MET A 26 9.25 -72.52 -6.10
N SER A 27 9.58 -72.63 -4.84
CA SER A 27 9.56 -71.49 -3.88
C SER A 27 10.57 -70.41 -4.31
N ASP A 28 11.81 -70.80 -4.59
CA ASP A 28 12.87 -69.88 -5.02
C ASP A 28 12.55 -69.24 -6.37
N SER A 29 11.95 -69.96 -7.30
CA SER A 29 11.51 -69.42 -8.55
C SER A 29 10.38 -68.39 -8.41
N LEU A 30 9.44 -68.63 -7.50
CA LEU A 30 8.34 -67.73 -7.19
C LEU A 30 8.83 -66.44 -6.49
N GLU A 31 9.78 -66.55 -5.58
CA GLU A 31 10.42 -65.40 -4.94
C GLU A 31 11.23 -64.55 -5.95
N ASN A 32 12.00 -65.18 -6.80
CA ASN A 32 12.71 -64.49 -7.88
C ASN A 32 11.76 -63.81 -8.85
N TYR A 33 10.63 -64.47 -9.21
CA TYR A 33 9.60 -63.82 -10.04
C TYR A 33 9.00 -62.60 -9.36
N LYS A 34 8.64 -62.68 -8.03
CA LYS A 34 8.13 -61.53 -7.25
C LYS A 34 9.15 -60.40 -7.16
N ARG A 35 10.44 -60.71 -6.94
CA ARG A 35 11.54 -59.73 -6.94
C ARG A 35 11.70 -59.03 -8.29
N LEU A 36 11.66 -59.76 -9.38
CA LEU A 36 11.76 -59.21 -10.74
C LEU A 36 10.52 -58.34 -11.10
N LYS A 37 9.32 -58.78 -10.72
CA LYS A 37 8.09 -58.03 -10.89
C LYS A 37 8.12 -56.73 -10.10
N ASN A 38 8.57 -56.76 -8.86
CA ASN A 38 8.72 -55.58 -8.01
C ASN A 38 9.79 -54.60 -8.54
N LYS A 39 10.94 -55.13 -9.04
CA LYS A 39 11.97 -54.31 -9.71
C LYS A 39 11.43 -53.63 -10.97
N ARG A 40 10.63 -54.33 -11.78
CA ARG A 40 9.99 -53.79 -12.99
C ARG A 40 8.95 -52.71 -12.64
N GLN A 41 8.17 -52.93 -11.62
CA GLN A 41 7.19 -51.96 -11.15
C GLN A 41 7.87 -50.70 -10.57
N LYS A 42 8.92 -50.85 -9.77
CA LYS A 42 9.74 -49.72 -9.29
C LYS A 42 10.36 -48.92 -10.44
N LYS A 43 10.95 -49.59 -11.44
CA LYS A 43 11.51 -48.96 -12.64
C LYS A 43 10.43 -48.19 -13.43
N LYS A 44 9.22 -48.74 -13.60
CA LYS A 44 8.11 -48.08 -14.27
C LYS A 44 7.63 -46.85 -13.48
N LYS A 45 7.54 -46.94 -12.14
CA LYS A 45 7.18 -45.84 -11.23
C LYS A 45 8.20 -44.71 -11.31
N HIS A 46 9.50 -45.01 -11.24
CA HIS A 46 10.57 -44.03 -11.40
C HIS A 46 10.60 -43.38 -12.79
N LYS A 47 10.32 -44.14 -13.86
CA LYS A 47 10.24 -43.60 -15.22
C LYS A 47 9.05 -42.63 -15.35
N LYS A 48 7.87 -43.01 -14.84
CA LYS A 48 6.68 -42.09 -14.79
C LYS A 48 6.97 -40.84 -14.01
N LEU A 49 7.56 -40.98 -12.80
CA LEU A 49 7.91 -39.84 -11.96
C LEU A 49 8.87 -38.87 -12.65
N LYS A 50 9.91 -39.38 -13.32
CA LYS A 50 10.87 -38.57 -14.10
C LYS A 50 10.17 -37.84 -15.25
N ILE A 51 9.28 -38.51 -15.99
CA ILE A 51 8.54 -37.89 -17.09
C ILE A 51 7.61 -36.77 -16.53
N THR A 52 6.86 -37.04 -15.45
CA THR A 52 6.00 -36.06 -14.84
C THR A 52 6.81 -34.84 -14.34
N LEU A 53 7.94 -35.08 -13.66
CA LEU A 53 8.83 -34.01 -13.20
C LEU A 53 9.39 -33.18 -14.38
N SER A 54 9.79 -33.86 -15.48
CA SER A 54 10.27 -33.14 -16.67
C SER A 54 9.18 -32.29 -17.31
N ILE A 55 7.93 -32.76 -17.35
CA ILE A 55 6.79 -32.00 -17.88
C ILE A 55 6.54 -30.78 -16.99
N VAL A 56 6.53 -30.96 -15.66
CA VAL A 56 6.34 -29.85 -14.72
C VAL A 56 7.44 -28.80 -14.87
N LEU A 57 8.70 -29.22 -14.93
CA LEU A 57 9.82 -28.31 -15.14
C LEU A 57 9.75 -27.57 -16.48
N ALA A 58 9.37 -28.28 -17.56
CA ALA A 58 9.20 -27.65 -18.87
C ALA A 58 8.04 -26.65 -18.87
N SER A 59 6.92 -26.95 -18.19
CA SER A 59 5.81 -26.03 -18.04
C SER A 59 6.19 -24.79 -17.24
N LEU A 60 6.92 -24.95 -16.14
CA LEU A 60 7.42 -23.83 -15.35
C LEU A 60 8.39 -22.94 -16.15
N ALA A 61 9.30 -23.55 -16.92
CA ALA A 61 10.19 -22.82 -17.79
C ALA A 61 9.42 -22.05 -18.90
N ALA A 62 8.42 -22.68 -19.51
CA ALA A 62 7.56 -22.01 -20.48
C ALA A 62 6.78 -20.82 -19.87
N CYS A 63 6.20 -20.99 -18.69
CA CYS A 63 5.53 -19.90 -17.97
C CYS A 63 6.49 -18.76 -17.63
N TYR A 64 7.71 -19.08 -17.19
CA TYR A 64 8.74 -18.08 -16.93
C TYR A 64 9.12 -17.30 -18.19
N LEU A 65 9.38 -17.99 -19.31
CA LEU A 65 9.73 -17.35 -20.59
C LEU A 65 8.59 -16.47 -21.10
N LEU A 66 7.34 -16.94 -20.98
CA LEU A 66 6.16 -16.11 -21.30
C LEU A 66 6.08 -14.87 -20.43
N PHE A 67 6.25 -15.01 -19.12
CA PHE A 67 6.21 -13.86 -18.22
C PHE A 67 7.30 -12.83 -18.53
N VAL A 68 8.54 -13.29 -18.75
CA VAL A 68 9.70 -12.40 -18.93
C VAL A 68 9.72 -11.76 -20.33
N PHE A 69 9.40 -12.50 -21.39
CA PHE A 69 9.65 -12.06 -22.78
C PHE A 69 8.38 -11.81 -23.60
N SER A 70 7.19 -12.12 -23.10
CA SER A 70 5.98 -11.94 -23.89
C SER A 70 5.69 -10.45 -24.18
N PRO A 71 5.34 -10.09 -25.43
CA PRO A 71 4.89 -8.77 -25.80
C PRO A 71 3.39 -8.55 -25.50
N ILE A 72 2.65 -9.56 -25.04
CA ILE A 72 1.22 -9.47 -24.76
C ILE A 72 0.97 -8.36 -23.73
N PRO A 73 0.10 -7.35 -24.00
CA PRO A 73 -0.09 -6.19 -23.15
C PRO A 73 -0.44 -6.53 -21.69
N PHE A 74 -1.30 -7.53 -21.48
CA PHE A 74 -1.67 -8.01 -20.15
C PHE A 74 -0.44 -8.55 -19.38
N ILE A 75 0.39 -9.39 -20.01
CA ILE A 75 1.59 -9.93 -19.37
C ILE A 75 2.64 -8.84 -19.15
N LYS A 76 2.80 -7.92 -20.13
CA LYS A 76 3.71 -6.78 -20.02
C LYS A 76 3.32 -5.91 -18.81
N LYS A 77 2.03 -5.59 -18.64
CA LYS A 77 1.52 -4.83 -17.49
C LYS A 77 1.94 -5.47 -16.16
N TRP A 78 1.68 -6.77 -15.99
CA TRP A 78 2.01 -7.47 -14.74
C TRP A 78 3.52 -7.58 -14.49
N ARG A 79 4.31 -7.80 -15.54
CA ARG A 79 5.77 -7.77 -15.45
C ARG A 79 6.29 -6.42 -15.01
N THR A 80 5.78 -5.32 -15.59
CA THR A 80 6.13 -3.95 -15.21
C THR A 80 5.84 -3.71 -13.74
N ILE A 81 4.62 -4.01 -13.28
CA ILE A 81 4.24 -3.89 -11.86
C ILE A 81 5.17 -4.71 -10.95
N TYR A 82 5.50 -5.93 -11.33
CA TYR A 82 6.41 -6.78 -10.57
C TYR A 82 7.80 -6.15 -10.44
N ILE A 83 8.38 -5.69 -11.55
CA ILE A 83 9.70 -5.06 -11.56
C ILE A 83 9.70 -3.78 -10.71
N GLU A 84 8.76 -2.88 -10.94
CA GLU A 84 8.61 -1.64 -10.20
C GLU A 84 8.48 -1.90 -8.69
N THR A 85 7.60 -2.83 -8.32
CA THR A 85 7.39 -3.19 -6.91
C THR A 85 8.65 -3.76 -6.27
N ALA A 86 9.38 -4.65 -6.95
CA ALA A 86 10.61 -5.22 -6.43
C ALA A 86 11.74 -4.18 -6.32
N MET A 87 11.89 -3.33 -7.34
CA MET A 87 12.96 -2.32 -7.40
C MET A 87 12.76 -1.15 -6.42
N THR A 88 11.52 -0.89 -6.00
CA THR A 88 11.20 0.17 -5.03
C THR A 88 11.28 -0.29 -3.56
N THR A 89 11.42 -1.60 -3.30
CA THR A 89 11.61 -2.10 -1.93
C THR A 89 13.08 -2.13 -1.55
N ASN A 90 13.40 -1.83 -0.29
CA ASN A 90 14.78 -1.81 0.17
C ASN A 90 15.42 -3.21 0.26
N SER A 91 14.64 -4.25 0.60
CA SER A 91 15.14 -5.60 0.89
C SER A 91 14.81 -6.65 -0.17
N HIS A 92 13.99 -6.35 -1.17
CA HIS A 92 13.48 -7.35 -2.12
C HIS A 92 13.88 -7.10 -3.59
N LYS A 93 14.83 -6.19 -3.87
CA LYS A 93 15.33 -5.94 -5.24
C LYS A 93 15.84 -7.19 -5.93
N TRP A 94 16.36 -8.14 -5.16
CA TRP A 94 16.85 -9.41 -5.67
C TRP A 94 15.77 -10.22 -6.41
N LEU A 95 14.49 -10.06 -6.06
CA LEU A 95 13.39 -10.72 -6.77
C LEU A 95 13.32 -10.31 -8.25
N ALA A 96 13.64 -9.06 -8.57
CA ALA A 96 13.76 -8.65 -9.98
C ALA A 96 15.14 -9.00 -10.54
N THR A 97 16.22 -8.62 -9.87
CA THR A 97 17.59 -8.71 -10.41
C THR A 97 18.10 -10.12 -10.64
N TYR A 98 17.61 -11.15 -9.92
CA TYR A 98 17.98 -12.54 -10.17
C TYR A 98 17.12 -13.21 -11.24
N PHE A 99 15.88 -12.78 -11.41
CA PHE A 99 14.94 -13.50 -12.28
C PHE A 99 14.61 -12.77 -13.59
N ILE A 100 14.90 -11.48 -13.69
CA ILE A 100 14.61 -10.68 -14.89
C ILE A 100 15.93 -10.16 -15.48
N PRO A 101 16.14 -10.26 -16.80
CA PRO A 101 17.31 -9.68 -17.45
C PRO A 101 17.40 -8.16 -17.21
N HIS A 102 18.61 -7.66 -16.95
CA HIS A 102 18.83 -6.26 -16.61
C HIS A 102 18.27 -5.28 -17.64
N TYR A 103 18.42 -5.56 -18.94
CA TYR A 103 17.90 -4.69 -19.99
C TYR A 103 16.36 -4.48 -19.94
N ILE A 104 15.61 -5.51 -19.46
CA ILE A 104 14.16 -5.38 -19.26
C ILE A 104 13.86 -4.52 -18.03
N ILE A 105 14.66 -4.69 -16.97
CA ILE A 105 14.54 -3.86 -15.77
C ILE A 105 14.84 -2.40 -16.14
N ASP A 106 15.93 -2.17 -16.88
CA ASP A 106 16.35 -0.82 -17.30
C ASP A 106 15.29 -0.15 -18.20
N GLU A 107 14.67 -0.91 -19.13
CA GLU A 107 13.55 -0.42 -19.95
C GLU A 107 12.36 0.03 -19.09
N VAL A 108 11.98 -0.78 -18.11
CA VAL A 108 10.85 -0.46 -17.22
C VAL A 108 11.19 0.75 -16.33
N MET A 109 12.42 0.84 -15.83
CA MET A 109 12.85 1.89 -14.93
C MET A 109 13.16 3.20 -15.65
N ALA A 110 13.41 3.20 -16.96
CA ALA A 110 13.74 4.40 -17.76
C ALA A 110 12.61 5.45 -17.71
N GLU A 111 11.35 5.03 -17.70
CA GLU A 111 10.20 5.94 -17.55
C GLU A 111 10.25 6.68 -16.22
N ARG A 112 10.56 5.97 -15.14
CA ARG A 112 10.76 6.55 -13.82
C ARG A 112 11.89 7.57 -13.82
N ASP A 113 13.04 7.23 -14.39
CA ASP A 113 14.21 8.12 -14.44
C ASP A 113 13.90 9.43 -15.20
N ALA A 114 13.12 9.35 -16.28
CA ALA A 114 12.65 10.53 -17.01
C ALA A 114 11.71 11.39 -16.16
N GLN A 115 10.77 10.77 -15.43
CA GLN A 115 9.88 11.49 -14.53
C GLN A 115 10.64 12.12 -13.35
N GLU A 116 11.62 11.43 -12.76
CA GLU A 116 12.47 12.00 -11.72
C GLU A 116 13.26 13.24 -12.23
N ALA A 117 13.75 13.21 -13.47
CA ALA A 117 14.39 14.36 -14.10
C ALA A 117 13.43 15.54 -14.31
N TYR A 118 12.18 15.26 -14.65
CA TYR A 118 11.12 16.28 -14.73
C TYR A 118 10.78 16.85 -13.34
N GLN A 119 10.62 16.00 -12.35
CA GLN A 119 10.34 16.40 -10.96
C GLN A 119 11.36 17.38 -10.39
N LYS A 120 12.65 17.27 -10.75
CA LYS A 120 13.70 18.19 -10.29
C LYS A 120 13.42 19.66 -10.63
N LYS A 121 12.66 19.94 -11.68
CA LYS A 121 12.38 21.29 -12.20
C LYS A 121 11.10 21.90 -11.63
N LEU A 122 10.29 21.12 -10.94
CA LEU A 122 8.98 21.57 -10.44
C LEU A 122 9.13 22.50 -9.24
N GLN A 123 8.35 23.58 -9.25
CA GLN A 123 8.20 24.53 -8.16
C GLN A 123 6.82 25.16 -8.23
N SER A 124 6.14 25.29 -7.11
CA SER A 124 4.85 25.96 -7.04
C SER A 124 4.97 27.47 -7.10
N SER A 125 3.99 28.12 -7.72
CA SER A 125 3.89 29.57 -7.91
C SER A 125 2.53 30.11 -7.48
N TRP A 126 2.18 29.95 -6.21
CA TRP A 126 0.90 30.40 -5.64
C TRP A 126 0.54 31.84 -5.96
N ASP A 127 1.52 32.70 -6.19
CA ASP A 127 1.34 34.12 -6.48
C ASP A 127 0.61 34.41 -7.80
N ASN A 128 0.51 33.42 -8.70
CA ASN A 128 -0.16 33.55 -9.99
C ASN A 128 -1.63 33.10 -9.97
N THR A 129 -2.13 32.54 -8.89
CA THR A 129 -3.53 32.18 -8.73
C THR A 129 -4.32 33.35 -8.16
N LYS A 130 -4.79 34.27 -9.01
CA LYS A 130 -5.79 35.26 -8.60
C LYS A 130 -7.09 34.53 -8.32
N ASP A 131 -7.41 34.42 -7.04
CA ASP A 131 -8.73 34.00 -6.60
C ASP A 131 -9.73 35.13 -6.95
N THR A 132 -10.38 35.02 -8.10
CA THR A 132 -11.35 36.00 -8.59
C THR A 132 -12.79 35.69 -8.18
N THR A 133 -13.00 34.68 -7.37
CA THR A 133 -14.34 34.32 -6.87
C THR A 133 -14.67 35.09 -5.61
N THR A 134 -15.28 36.27 -5.74
CA THR A 134 -16.07 36.88 -4.69
C THR A 134 -17.28 36.01 -4.42
N THR A 135 -17.13 35.05 -3.51
CA THR A 135 -18.23 34.17 -3.10
C THR A 135 -19.24 34.99 -2.30
N PRO A 136 -20.53 34.99 -2.65
CA PRO A 136 -21.55 35.70 -1.88
C PRO A 136 -21.50 35.34 -0.41
N LYS A 137 -21.75 36.34 0.48
CA LYS A 137 -21.81 36.09 1.92
C LYS A 137 -23.00 35.18 2.20
N ALA A 138 -22.79 34.11 2.96
CA ALA A 138 -23.84 33.20 3.38
C ALA A 138 -24.89 33.98 4.24
N LYS A 139 -26.17 33.68 4.03
CA LYS A 139 -27.29 34.37 4.71
C LYS A 139 -27.76 33.62 5.94
N THR A 140 -27.53 32.31 6.00
CA THR A 140 -27.96 31.44 7.10
C THR A 140 -26.80 30.60 7.60
N GLU A 141 -26.92 30.05 8.81
CA GLU A 141 -25.97 29.09 9.38
C GLU A 141 -25.85 27.83 8.46
N GLU A 142 -26.97 27.32 7.98
CA GLU A 142 -27.01 26.20 7.05
C GLU A 142 -26.25 26.50 5.74
N GLU A 143 -26.47 27.66 5.13
CA GLU A 143 -25.73 28.06 3.92
C GLU A 143 -24.22 28.18 4.20
N SER A 144 -23.85 28.68 5.37
CA SER A 144 -22.47 28.80 5.82
C SER A 144 -21.83 27.40 5.96
N PHE A 145 -22.56 26.48 6.58
CA PHE A 145 -22.14 25.10 6.74
C PHE A 145 -21.85 24.41 5.40
N TYR A 146 -22.83 24.38 4.48
CA TYR A 146 -22.64 23.73 3.16
C TYR A 146 -21.63 24.46 2.26
N LYS A 147 -21.41 25.73 2.48
CA LYS A 147 -20.32 26.46 1.81
C LYS A 147 -18.95 26.01 2.32
N LYS A 148 -18.81 25.77 3.60
CA LYS A 148 -17.58 25.30 4.23
C LYS A 148 -17.31 23.82 3.92
N TYR A 149 -18.35 22.99 4.02
CA TYR A 149 -18.29 21.55 3.75
C TYR A 149 -18.91 21.23 2.38
N TRP A 150 -18.44 21.89 1.35
CA TRP A 150 -18.96 21.79 -0.03
C TRP A 150 -18.80 20.39 -0.64
N GLU A 151 -17.95 19.54 -0.04
CA GLU A 151 -17.79 18.13 -0.43
C GLU A 151 -19.03 17.30 -0.12
N LEU A 152 -19.80 17.67 0.90
CA LEU A 152 -21.01 16.95 1.28
C LEU A 152 -22.12 17.13 0.24
N ASP A 153 -22.74 16.02 -0.12
CA ASP A 153 -24.02 16.07 -0.84
C ASP A 153 -25.12 16.56 0.12
N SER A 154 -25.60 17.76 -0.13
CA SER A 154 -26.58 18.41 0.75
C SER A 154 -27.89 17.64 0.86
N ALA A 155 -28.29 16.89 -0.19
CA ALA A 155 -29.53 16.12 -0.18
C ALA A 155 -29.40 14.90 0.75
N SER A 156 -28.34 14.13 0.62
CA SER A 156 -28.07 12.96 1.48
C SER A 156 -27.89 13.38 2.95
N PHE A 157 -27.17 14.48 3.18
CA PHE A 157 -26.91 14.95 4.54
C PHE A 157 -28.17 15.51 5.22
N LYS A 158 -29.02 16.27 4.50
CA LYS A 158 -30.33 16.71 5.02
C LYS A 158 -31.26 15.55 5.33
N ASN A 159 -31.28 14.53 4.47
CA ASN A 159 -32.06 13.33 4.74
C ASN A 159 -31.57 12.61 6.00
N PHE A 160 -30.28 12.50 6.19
CA PHE A 160 -29.69 11.97 7.41
C PHE A 160 -30.08 12.78 8.65
N LEU A 161 -29.92 14.11 8.61
CA LEU A 161 -30.28 14.99 9.73
C LEU A 161 -31.77 14.99 10.06
N SER A 162 -32.64 14.78 9.06
CA SER A 162 -34.09 14.67 9.30
C SER A 162 -34.45 13.42 10.13
N SER A 163 -33.69 12.34 9.97
CA SER A 163 -33.84 11.11 10.76
C SER A 163 -33.08 11.12 12.08
N HIS A 164 -32.10 12.02 12.23
CA HIS A 164 -31.20 12.13 13.36
C HIS A 164 -31.11 13.58 13.85
N SER A 165 -32.29 14.17 14.08
CA SER A 165 -32.41 15.60 14.40
C SER A 165 -31.65 16.06 15.63
N TYR A 166 -31.29 15.15 16.53
CA TYR A 166 -30.50 15.47 17.73
C TYR A 166 -29.11 16.03 17.40
N TYR A 167 -28.53 15.75 16.22
CA TYR A 167 -27.28 16.38 15.80
C TYR A 167 -27.40 17.90 15.57
N LEU A 168 -28.62 18.41 15.32
CA LEU A 168 -28.87 19.85 15.13
C LEU A 168 -29.29 20.55 16.41
N ASN A 169 -29.43 19.87 17.55
CA ASN A 169 -29.92 20.47 18.79
C ASN A 169 -29.05 21.64 19.27
N ASN A 170 -27.77 21.64 18.90
CA ASN A 170 -26.80 22.68 19.22
C ASN A 170 -26.36 23.50 17.99
N GLY A 171 -27.09 23.41 16.88
CA GLY A 171 -26.78 24.07 15.62
C GLY A 171 -25.73 23.31 14.77
N TYR A 172 -25.50 23.84 13.57
CA TYR A 172 -24.56 23.22 12.60
C TYR A 172 -23.10 23.22 13.06
N ASP A 173 -22.68 24.19 13.85
CA ASP A 173 -21.29 24.33 14.33
C ASP A 173 -20.88 23.24 15.34
N ASN A 174 -21.84 22.49 15.86
CA ASN A 174 -21.61 21.43 16.85
C ASN A 174 -21.89 20.03 16.30
N ILE A 175 -22.03 19.88 15.00
CA ILE A 175 -22.21 18.57 14.39
C ILE A 175 -20.94 17.74 14.52
N ASP A 176 -21.07 16.59 15.20
CA ASP A 176 -20.03 15.58 15.35
C ASP A 176 -20.63 14.20 15.04
N ILE A 177 -20.28 13.65 13.86
CA ILE A 177 -20.79 12.38 13.35
C ILE A 177 -19.61 11.48 13.06
N ASN A 178 -19.57 10.36 13.76
CA ASN A 178 -18.63 9.28 13.46
C ASN A 178 -19.38 8.11 12.81
N ASN A 179 -19.12 7.86 11.55
CA ASN A 179 -19.76 6.84 10.72
C ASN A 179 -18.72 5.88 10.11
N ILE A 180 -17.67 5.57 10.84
CA ILE A 180 -16.55 4.74 10.32
C ILE A 180 -17.01 3.34 9.89
N ASP A 181 -18.08 2.83 10.49
CA ASP A 181 -18.69 1.54 10.14
C ASP A 181 -19.70 1.61 8.99
N ASN A 182 -19.88 2.79 8.38
CA ASN A 182 -20.79 3.04 7.27
C ASN A 182 -22.27 2.78 7.62
N SER A 183 -22.65 2.96 8.88
CA SER A 183 -24.05 2.79 9.33
C SER A 183 -24.99 3.89 8.82
N TYR A 184 -24.45 5.01 8.36
CA TYR A 184 -25.18 6.16 7.84
C TYR A 184 -24.92 6.36 6.35
N SER A 185 -25.95 6.58 5.55
CA SER A 185 -25.81 6.79 4.10
C SER A 185 -25.51 8.26 3.77
N ILE A 186 -24.43 8.81 4.31
CA ILE A 186 -23.98 10.16 3.98
C ILE A 186 -22.99 10.07 2.81
N ALA A 187 -23.20 10.86 1.77
CA ALA A 187 -22.36 10.87 0.59
C ALA A 187 -21.71 12.24 0.32
N THR A 188 -20.63 12.23 -0.45
CA THR A 188 -20.08 13.43 -1.06
C THR A 188 -20.82 13.80 -2.34
N THR A 189 -20.59 15.01 -2.86
CA THR A 189 -21.08 15.45 -4.18
C THR A 189 -20.57 14.60 -5.34
N LYS A 190 -19.61 13.72 -5.12
CA LYS A 190 -19.06 12.76 -6.09
C LYS A 190 -19.57 11.34 -5.87
N GLY A 191 -20.38 11.10 -4.85
CA GLY A 191 -20.92 9.80 -4.49
C GLY A 191 -20.00 8.95 -3.60
N ASP A 192 -18.87 9.48 -3.16
CA ASP A 192 -18.02 8.79 -2.19
C ASP A 192 -18.69 8.82 -0.81
N GLU A 193 -18.37 7.84 0.01
CA GLU A 193 -18.93 7.67 1.34
C GLU A 193 -18.29 8.60 2.36
N VAL A 194 -19.11 9.28 3.18
CA VAL A 194 -18.62 10.11 4.27
C VAL A 194 -18.54 9.30 5.54
N LEU A 195 -17.32 9.17 6.08
CA LEU A 195 -17.01 8.37 7.26
C LEU A 195 -17.09 9.17 8.58
N ALA A 196 -16.84 10.46 8.53
CA ALA A 196 -16.99 11.34 9.68
C ALA A 196 -17.22 12.79 9.26
N VAL A 197 -17.95 13.54 10.06
CA VAL A 197 -18.12 15.00 9.97
C VAL A 197 -17.94 15.56 11.37
N ASP A 198 -16.82 16.20 11.61
CA ASP A 198 -16.45 16.81 12.89
C ASP A 198 -16.28 18.32 12.69
N VAL A 199 -17.37 19.04 12.94
CA VAL A 199 -17.40 20.49 12.73
C VAL A 199 -16.61 21.25 13.79
N PRO A 200 -16.67 20.88 15.09
CA PRO A 200 -15.81 21.45 16.13
C PRO A 200 -14.33 21.42 15.78
N ASN A 201 -13.85 20.29 15.23
CA ASN A 201 -12.45 20.13 14.81
C ASN A 201 -12.21 20.45 13.33
N ASN A 202 -13.20 21.03 12.64
CA ASN A 202 -13.08 21.48 11.26
C ASN A 202 -12.67 20.35 10.27
N THR A 203 -13.11 19.11 10.51
CA THR A 203 -12.64 17.94 9.78
C THR A 203 -13.79 17.15 9.15
N ILE A 204 -13.56 16.64 7.95
CA ILE A 204 -14.40 15.64 7.30
C ILE A 204 -13.53 14.48 6.83
N ILE A 205 -13.99 13.25 7.00
CA ILE A 205 -13.30 12.04 6.54
C ILE A 205 -14.16 11.33 5.51
N ILE A 206 -13.56 11.03 4.35
CA ILE A 206 -14.20 10.44 3.19
C ILE A 206 -13.54 9.08 2.89
N GLY A 207 -14.36 8.07 2.68
CA GLY A 207 -13.94 6.75 2.20
C GLY A 207 -14.03 6.70 0.68
N ILE A 208 -12.92 6.43 0.01
CA ILE A 208 -12.84 6.37 -1.44
C ILE A 208 -12.62 4.92 -1.87
N LYS A 209 -13.42 4.44 -2.83
CA LYS A 209 -13.25 3.13 -3.44
C LYS A 209 -13.00 3.31 -4.93
N GLY A 210 -11.82 2.95 -5.39
CA GLY A 210 -11.45 2.96 -6.80
C GLY A 210 -11.27 1.55 -7.35
N ASP A 211 -10.94 1.47 -8.63
CA ASP A 211 -10.62 0.18 -9.27
C ASP A 211 -9.27 -0.32 -8.75
N GLY A 212 -9.32 -1.36 -7.91
CA GLY A 212 -8.13 -2.00 -7.34
C GLY A 212 -7.54 -1.34 -6.09
N TYR A 213 -8.21 -0.35 -5.50
CA TYR A 213 -7.75 0.27 -4.25
C TYR A 213 -8.89 0.78 -3.38
N VAL A 214 -8.60 0.94 -2.10
CA VAL A 214 -9.40 1.70 -1.15
C VAL A 214 -8.54 2.79 -0.51
N ALA A 215 -9.16 3.92 -0.21
CA ALA A 215 -8.46 5.05 0.39
C ALA A 215 -9.34 5.75 1.45
N LYS A 216 -8.69 6.51 2.33
CA LYS A 216 -9.36 7.46 3.21
C LYS A 216 -8.74 8.83 3.01
N LEU A 217 -9.59 9.83 2.85
CA LEU A 217 -9.21 11.22 2.69
C LEU A 217 -9.76 12.02 3.87
N ALA A 218 -8.89 12.61 4.66
CA ALA A 218 -9.28 13.62 5.64
C ALA A 218 -9.07 15.01 5.04
N ILE A 219 -10.07 15.89 5.17
CA ILE A 219 -10.01 17.29 4.77
C ILE A 219 -10.18 18.15 6.02
N VAL A 220 -9.17 18.93 6.34
CA VAL A 220 -9.13 19.84 7.49
C VAL A 220 -9.36 21.26 6.98
N LYS A 221 -10.45 21.89 7.42
CA LYS A 221 -10.90 23.22 6.97
C LYS A 221 -10.13 24.38 7.62
N ASN A 222 -9.41 24.09 8.70
CA ASN A 222 -8.54 25.06 9.36
C ASN A 222 -7.10 24.54 9.38
N ILE A 223 -6.28 25.02 8.46
CA ILE A 223 -4.90 24.57 8.31
C ILE A 223 -4.00 24.94 9.50
N ASP A 224 -4.39 25.91 10.33
CA ASP A 224 -3.66 26.25 11.55
C ASP A 224 -3.68 25.14 12.60
N GLN A 225 -4.60 24.19 12.49
CA GLN A 225 -4.67 23.00 13.35
C GLN A 225 -3.71 21.88 12.90
N VAL A 226 -3.05 22.04 11.75
CA VAL A 226 -2.18 21.01 11.18
C VAL A 226 -0.74 21.27 11.60
N THR A 227 -0.13 20.26 12.23
CA THR A 227 1.28 20.30 12.64
C THR A 227 1.99 19.02 12.20
N ILE A 228 3.33 19.06 12.17
CA ILE A 228 4.15 17.86 12.08
C ILE A 228 4.87 17.65 13.40
N GLN A 229 5.12 16.37 13.74
CA GLN A 229 5.80 16.00 14.97
C GLN A 229 6.81 14.89 14.71
N THR A 230 7.92 14.89 15.45
CA THR A 230 8.90 13.82 15.41
C THR A 230 8.71 12.86 16.59
N SER A 231 9.26 11.64 16.48
CA SER A 231 9.31 10.71 17.60
C SER A 231 10.04 11.32 18.79
N GLN A 232 9.58 11.04 20.00
CA GLN A 232 10.31 11.36 21.23
C GLN A 232 11.66 10.61 21.28
N TYR A 233 11.78 9.51 20.55
CA TYR A 233 12.97 8.67 20.48
C TYR A 233 13.74 8.91 19.18
N ILE A 234 13.66 10.14 18.62
CA ILE A 234 14.40 10.50 17.41
C ILE A 234 15.89 10.19 17.59
N GLY A 235 16.52 9.63 16.60
CA GLY A 235 17.86 9.06 16.67
C GLY A 235 17.91 7.57 17.03
N SER A 236 16.83 6.99 17.58
CA SER A 236 16.72 5.60 17.98
C SER A 236 15.61 4.86 17.21
N HIS A 237 14.36 5.25 17.42
CA HIS A 237 13.21 4.61 16.75
C HIS A 237 12.04 5.59 16.55
N GLY A 238 11.16 5.23 15.61
CA GLY A 238 9.89 5.92 15.36
C GLY A 238 8.80 5.45 16.33
N GLU A 239 7.65 6.11 16.25
CA GLU A 239 6.46 5.75 17.01
C GLU A 239 5.28 5.56 16.06
N THR A 240 4.25 4.84 16.49
CA THR A 240 3.05 4.61 15.66
C THR A 240 2.13 5.82 15.66
N ALA A 241 1.31 5.96 14.60
CA ALA A 241 0.31 7.02 14.51
C ALA A 241 -0.63 7.06 15.74
N GLY A 242 -1.01 5.91 16.29
CA GLY A 242 -1.85 5.84 17.50
C GLY A 242 -1.21 6.47 18.74
N VAL A 243 0.11 6.38 18.89
CA VAL A 243 0.84 7.04 19.99
C VAL A 243 0.79 8.55 19.84
N TYR A 244 0.94 9.05 18.61
CA TYR A 244 0.81 10.49 18.34
C TYR A 244 -0.62 10.99 18.59
N ALA A 245 -1.64 10.25 18.12
CA ALA A 245 -3.03 10.59 18.35
C ALA A 245 -3.33 10.78 19.84
N GLN A 246 -2.90 9.87 20.68
CA GLN A 246 -3.08 9.95 22.13
C GLN A 246 -2.28 11.09 22.78
N ARG A 247 -1.03 11.31 22.33
CA ARG A 247 -0.14 12.31 22.94
C ARG A 247 -0.58 13.74 22.65
N TYR A 248 -1.06 13.98 21.45
CA TYR A 248 -1.39 15.33 20.97
C TYR A 248 -2.89 15.58 20.90
N ASP A 249 -3.71 14.63 21.37
CA ASP A 249 -5.17 14.68 21.27
C ASP A 249 -5.62 14.99 19.82
N ALA A 250 -5.02 14.24 18.88
CA ALA A 250 -5.18 14.52 17.45
C ALA A 250 -6.25 13.63 16.82
N GLU A 251 -7.21 14.25 16.14
CA GLU A 251 -8.30 13.56 15.43
C GLU A 251 -7.80 12.76 14.22
N VAL A 252 -6.79 13.25 13.53
CA VAL A 252 -6.22 12.60 12.36
C VAL A 252 -4.70 12.60 12.44
N VAL A 253 -4.11 11.44 12.27
CA VAL A 253 -2.65 11.26 12.19
C VAL A 253 -2.30 10.38 11.02
N ILE A 254 -1.34 10.83 10.21
CA ILE A 254 -0.73 10.02 9.14
C ILE A 254 0.79 10.04 9.28
N ASN A 255 1.46 9.05 8.70
CA ASN A 255 2.92 9.10 8.58
C ASN A 255 3.35 10.19 7.60
N ALA A 256 4.49 10.78 7.87
CA ALA A 256 5.09 11.82 7.03
C ALA A 256 6.60 11.54 6.83
N SER A 257 7.20 12.20 5.82
CA SER A 257 8.62 12.09 5.49
C SER A 257 9.09 10.65 5.19
N ALA A 258 10.38 10.45 5.12
CA ALA A 258 11.00 9.14 5.07
C ALA A 258 11.96 8.95 6.25
N PHE A 259 12.41 7.73 6.45
CA PHE A 259 13.43 7.41 7.44
C PHE A 259 14.54 6.55 6.81
N ARG A 260 15.70 6.53 7.42
CA ARG A 260 16.79 5.66 7.00
C ARG A 260 16.44 4.22 7.35
N ASP A 261 16.44 3.38 6.33
CA ASP A 261 16.00 1.98 6.39
C ASP A 261 17.04 1.10 5.69
N ALA A 262 18.21 0.96 6.33
CA ALA A 262 19.28 0.15 5.79
C ALA A 262 18.88 -1.34 5.74
N GLY A 263 18.78 -1.88 4.52
CA GLY A 263 18.43 -3.30 4.31
C GLY A 263 17.01 -3.68 4.71
N GLY A 264 16.09 -2.71 4.92
CA GLY A 264 14.71 -2.97 5.36
C GLY A 264 14.59 -3.25 6.86
N HIS A 265 15.57 -2.87 7.65
CA HIS A 265 15.63 -3.06 9.11
C HIS A 265 15.63 -1.73 9.89
N GLY A 266 15.26 -0.63 9.23
CA GLY A 266 15.19 0.68 9.86
C GLY A 266 14.12 0.74 10.94
N SER A 267 14.43 1.42 12.05
CA SER A 267 13.56 1.60 13.20
C SER A 267 12.64 2.81 13.10
N GLY A 268 12.74 3.63 12.03
CA GLY A 268 12.00 4.88 11.89
C GLY A 268 12.52 6.06 12.71
N GLY A 269 13.67 5.90 13.40
CA GLY A 269 14.20 6.94 14.28
C GLY A 269 15.10 7.97 13.60
N LEU A 270 15.55 7.74 12.38
CA LEU A 270 16.43 8.65 11.64
C LEU A 270 15.72 9.20 10.43
N ILE A 271 15.38 10.49 10.45
CA ILE A 271 14.72 11.17 9.35
C ILE A 271 15.63 11.19 8.12
N ARG A 272 15.10 10.79 6.98
CA ARG A 272 15.71 10.98 5.67
C ARG A 272 14.91 12.03 4.91
N GLY A 273 15.61 12.99 4.32
CA GLY A 273 15.03 14.20 3.77
C GLY A 273 15.01 15.34 4.78
N ALA A 274 14.90 16.56 4.29
CA ALA A 274 14.75 17.74 5.14
C ALA A 274 13.44 17.69 5.91
N CYS A 275 13.48 18.16 7.15
CA CYS A 275 12.31 18.39 7.99
C CYS A 275 12.46 19.74 8.66
N VAL A 276 11.44 20.59 8.53
CA VAL A 276 11.38 21.92 9.16
C VAL A 276 10.22 21.94 10.14
N MET A 277 10.46 22.39 11.37
CA MET A 277 9.45 22.58 12.39
C MET A 277 9.68 23.91 13.09
N ASN A 278 8.66 24.79 13.04
CA ASN A 278 8.72 26.13 13.64
C ASN A 278 9.95 26.93 13.22
N GLY A 279 10.32 26.86 11.95
CA GLY A 279 11.49 27.55 11.40
C GLY A 279 12.85 26.89 11.68
N PHE A 280 12.89 25.75 12.41
CA PHE A 280 14.12 25.01 12.68
C PHE A 280 14.22 23.79 11.80
N GLU A 281 15.41 23.60 11.27
CA GLU A 281 15.75 22.48 10.38
C GLU A 281 16.23 21.25 11.17
N THR A 282 15.78 20.10 10.74
CA THR A 282 16.27 18.78 11.18
C THR A 282 16.20 17.79 10.02
N GLY A 283 16.72 16.58 10.21
CA GLY A 283 16.75 15.55 9.17
C GLY A 283 17.99 15.65 8.29
N ASP A 284 17.98 14.97 7.17
CA ASP A 284 19.12 14.83 6.26
C ASP A 284 18.64 15.08 4.82
N PRO A 285 18.81 16.33 4.33
CA PRO A 285 18.27 16.75 3.05
C PRO A 285 18.75 15.90 1.88
N GLU A 286 17.83 15.57 0.98
CA GLU A 286 18.13 14.84 -0.25
C GLU A 286 18.42 15.79 -1.40
N ARG A 287 19.57 15.65 -2.05
CA ARG A 287 19.98 16.49 -3.21
C ARG A 287 19.51 15.93 -4.54
N SER A 288 18.56 15.00 -4.51
CA SER A 288 18.03 14.33 -5.69
C SER A 288 16.79 15.04 -6.25
N PHE A 289 15.87 14.26 -6.79
CA PHE A 289 14.58 14.71 -7.31
C PHE A 289 13.52 14.93 -6.22
N TRP A 290 13.83 14.70 -4.96
CA TRP A 290 12.90 14.92 -3.85
C TRP A 290 12.44 16.36 -3.79
N LYS A 291 11.22 16.56 -3.35
CA LYS A 291 10.60 17.86 -3.20
C LYS A 291 10.36 18.19 -1.75
N PHE A 292 10.72 19.39 -1.39
CA PHE A 292 10.25 19.99 -0.14
C PHE A 292 8.80 20.41 -0.33
N VAL A 293 7.95 19.99 0.58
CA VAL A 293 6.58 20.46 0.74
C VAL A 293 6.46 21.08 2.13
N GLY A 294 6.03 22.34 2.21
CA GLY A 294 5.96 23.04 3.49
C GLY A 294 4.84 24.05 3.56
N LEU A 295 4.30 24.23 4.76
CA LEU A 295 3.34 25.26 5.07
C LEU A 295 4.07 26.56 5.45
N LYS A 296 3.92 27.57 4.64
CA LYS A 296 4.44 28.91 4.92
C LYS A 296 3.72 29.58 6.08
N ASN A 297 4.32 30.60 6.64
CA ASN A 297 3.72 31.42 7.72
C ASN A 297 2.42 32.11 7.29
N ASP A 298 2.18 32.30 6.00
CA ASP A 298 0.95 32.84 5.41
C ASP A 298 -0.12 31.79 5.08
N ASN A 299 0.03 30.56 5.59
CA ASN A 299 -0.90 29.43 5.39
C ASN A 299 -0.97 28.89 3.95
N LYS A 300 0.01 29.19 3.11
CA LYS A 300 0.12 28.61 1.77
C LYS A 300 1.14 27.50 1.74
N MET A 301 0.78 26.35 1.18
CA MET A 301 1.72 25.27 0.94
C MET A 301 2.62 25.59 -0.23
N TYR A 302 3.90 25.34 -0.05
CA TYR A 302 4.92 25.42 -1.11
C TYR A 302 5.38 24.02 -1.48
N VAL A 303 5.62 23.81 -2.77
CA VAL A 303 6.27 22.61 -3.31
C VAL A 303 7.45 23.07 -4.16
N GLY A 304 8.65 22.60 -3.86
CA GLY A 304 9.85 23.00 -4.61
C GLY A 304 11.12 22.33 -4.11
N ASN A 305 12.25 22.95 -4.35
CA ASN A 305 13.54 22.41 -3.91
C ASN A 305 13.88 22.97 -2.52
N TYR A 306 14.26 22.08 -1.61
CA TYR A 306 14.67 22.45 -0.26
C TYR A 306 15.78 23.53 -0.24
N TYR A 307 16.80 23.37 -1.09
CA TYR A 307 17.94 24.31 -1.14
C TYR A 307 17.61 25.71 -1.67
N GLN A 308 16.35 25.95 -2.02
CA GLN A 308 15.85 27.26 -2.50
C GLN A 308 14.93 27.94 -1.50
N ILE A 309 14.74 27.36 -0.31
CA ILE A 309 13.87 27.91 0.72
C ILE A 309 14.69 28.48 1.89
N ASN A 310 14.06 29.39 2.65
CA ASN A 310 14.53 29.80 3.96
C ASN A 310 13.64 29.09 5.00
N PRO A 311 14.16 28.20 5.88
CA PRO A 311 13.37 27.47 6.85
C PRO A 311 12.51 28.34 7.75
N SER A 312 12.95 29.58 8.08
CA SER A 312 12.20 30.50 8.94
C SER A 312 10.89 31.01 8.35
N ASP A 313 10.68 30.83 7.01
CA ASP A 313 9.44 31.23 6.34
C ASP A 313 8.33 30.19 6.50
N TYR A 314 8.62 29.06 7.15
CA TYR A 314 7.71 27.93 7.23
C TYR A 314 7.34 27.58 8.67
N LYS A 315 6.06 27.33 8.92
CA LYS A 315 5.56 26.71 10.14
C LYS A 315 6.09 25.29 10.28
N TRP A 316 6.00 24.56 9.17
CA TRP A 316 6.53 23.20 9.05
C TRP A 316 6.76 22.84 7.59
N GLY A 317 7.56 21.80 7.36
CA GLY A 317 7.76 21.22 6.04
C GLY A 317 8.57 19.94 6.12
N LEU A 318 8.53 19.19 5.04
CA LEU A 318 9.23 17.92 4.89
C LEU A 318 9.63 17.70 3.44
N GLU A 319 10.61 16.83 3.23
CA GLU A 319 11.08 16.45 1.91
C GLU A 319 10.69 15.02 1.59
N PHE A 320 10.02 14.81 0.44
CA PHE A 320 9.66 13.50 -0.08
C PHE A 320 9.42 13.54 -1.60
N TYR A 321 8.92 12.46 -2.18
CA TYR A 321 8.63 12.33 -3.62
C TYR A 321 7.50 11.33 -3.92
N PRO A 322 6.88 11.44 -5.10
CA PRO A 322 6.95 12.55 -6.05
C PRO A 322 6.00 13.69 -5.64
N ALA A 323 6.20 14.88 -6.21
CA ALA A 323 5.10 15.84 -6.31
C ALA A 323 4.06 15.27 -7.27
N LEU A 324 2.78 15.28 -6.88
CA LEU A 324 1.68 14.73 -7.68
C LEU A 324 0.95 15.82 -8.46
N ILE A 325 0.70 16.93 -7.78
CA ILE A 325 -0.01 18.08 -8.31
C ILE A 325 0.80 19.34 -7.93
N VAL A 326 1.08 20.20 -8.89
CA VAL A 326 1.71 21.50 -8.67
C VAL A 326 0.88 22.56 -9.39
N ASP A 327 0.47 23.62 -8.68
CA ASP A 327 -0.38 24.70 -9.20
C ASP A 327 -1.64 24.21 -9.91
N GLY A 328 -2.25 23.14 -9.38
CA GLY A 328 -3.46 22.52 -9.92
C GLY A 328 -3.23 21.66 -11.16
N GLN A 329 -1.99 21.43 -11.56
CA GLN A 329 -1.64 20.57 -12.69
C GLN A 329 -1.12 19.22 -12.19
N ASN A 330 -1.62 18.13 -12.77
CA ASN A 330 -1.03 16.81 -12.57
C ASN A 330 0.37 16.79 -13.19
N VAL A 331 1.37 16.42 -12.39
CA VAL A 331 2.79 16.42 -12.79
C VAL A 331 3.42 15.02 -12.74
N VAL A 332 2.59 14.00 -12.60
CA VAL A 332 2.97 12.58 -12.67
C VAL A 332 2.27 11.96 -13.86
N ASP A 333 3.02 11.23 -14.67
CA ASP A 333 2.49 10.42 -15.76
C ASP A 333 2.60 8.93 -15.40
N GLY A 334 1.58 8.15 -15.77
CA GLY A 334 1.53 6.72 -15.51
C GLY A 334 1.65 6.33 -14.03
N THR A 335 2.42 5.30 -13.77
CA THR A 335 2.62 4.74 -12.42
C THR A 335 3.79 5.36 -11.65
N TYR A 336 4.53 6.25 -12.27
CA TYR A 336 5.81 6.76 -11.76
C TYR A 336 6.85 5.67 -11.45
N GLY A 337 6.68 4.47 -11.96
CA GLY A 337 7.57 3.34 -11.72
C GLY A 337 7.67 2.91 -10.27
N MET A 338 6.62 3.13 -9.47
CA MET A 338 6.63 2.84 -8.03
C MET A 338 5.87 1.57 -7.64
N GLY A 339 5.21 0.92 -8.61
CA GLY A 339 4.44 -0.30 -8.38
C GLY A 339 3.28 -0.09 -7.40
N ILE A 340 2.75 -1.21 -6.90
CA ILE A 340 1.60 -1.22 -6.00
C ILE A 340 2.08 -1.23 -4.57
N GLN A 341 2.02 -0.10 -3.92
CA GLN A 341 2.45 0.09 -2.53
C GLN A 341 1.38 0.88 -1.77
N PRO A 342 1.23 0.67 -0.44
CA PRO A 342 0.47 1.63 0.37
C PRO A 342 1.09 3.03 0.23
N ARG A 343 0.26 4.05 0.19
CA ARG A 343 0.70 5.44 -0.02
C ARG A 343 0.03 6.38 0.96
N THR A 344 0.77 7.42 1.34
CA THR A 344 0.23 8.62 1.96
C THR A 344 0.56 9.81 1.10
N ALA A 345 -0.35 10.77 1.04
CA ALA A 345 -0.13 12.05 0.38
C ALA A 345 -0.75 13.18 1.20
N ILE A 346 -0.17 14.35 1.10
CA ILE A 346 -0.71 15.59 1.64
C ILE A 346 -0.86 16.62 0.53
N GLY A 347 -1.78 17.54 0.72
CA GLY A 347 -2.00 18.62 -0.22
C GLY A 347 -2.82 19.76 0.38
N GLN A 348 -2.90 20.86 -0.36
CA GLN A 348 -3.76 21.99 -0.04
C GLN A 348 -4.63 22.32 -1.25
N SER A 349 -5.92 22.53 -1.01
CA SER A 349 -6.84 23.06 -2.03
C SER A 349 -6.61 24.55 -2.27
N ARG A 350 -7.16 25.08 -3.35
CA ARG A 350 -7.14 26.52 -3.61
C ARG A 350 -7.95 27.33 -2.58
N SER A 351 -8.95 26.69 -1.95
CA SER A 351 -9.73 27.28 -0.84
C SER A 351 -8.96 27.36 0.46
N GLY A 352 -7.78 26.72 0.56
CA GLY A 352 -6.95 26.69 1.76
C GLY A 352 -7.12 25.43 2.59
N ASP A 353 -8.06 24.54 2.26
CA ASP A 353 -8.29 23.29 2.99
C ASP A 353 -7.07 22.37 2.89
N PHE A 354 -6.69 21.75 3.99
CA PHE A 354 -5.61 20.79 4.04
C PHE A 354 -6.12 19.36 3.85
N MET A 355 -5.43 18.58 3.04
CA MET A 355 -5.82 17.21 2.71
C MET A 355 -4.78 16.20 3.15
N MET A 356 -5.22 15.12 3.79
CA MET A 356 -4.41 13.97 4.16
C MET A 356 -5.04 12.71 3.55
N LEU A 357 -4.32 12.06 2.65
CA LEU A 357 -4.77 10.87 1.93
C LEU A 357 -3.93 9.66 2.34
N ILE A 358 -4.61 8.57 2.65
CA ILE A 358 -3.99 7.25 2.77
C ILE A 358 -4.63 6.29 1.77
N ILE A 359 -3.81 5.49 1.09
CA ILE A 359 -4.26 4.49 0.11
C ILE A 359 -3.69 3.15 0.51
N ASP A 360 -4.55 2.14 0.59
CA ASP A 360 -4.12 0.76 0.77
C ASP A 360 -3.48 0.24 -0.52
N GLY A 361 -2.33 -0.43 -0.38
CA GLY A 361 -1.70 -1.16 -1.46
C GLY A 361 -1.68 -2.66 -1.17
N ARG A 362 -1.44 -3.47 -2.21
CA ARG A 362 -1.25 -4.93 -2.09
C ARG A 362 -2.43 -5.66 -1.44
N GLN A 363 -3.64 -5.23 -1.65
CA GLN A 363 -4.84 -5.86 -1.11
C GLN A 363 -5.11 -7.18 -1.83
N VAL A 364 -5.33 -8.27 -1.07
CA VAL A 364 -5.74 -9.56 -1.62
C VAL A 364 -7.19 -9.45 -2.12
N GLY A 365 -7.43 -9.82 -3.38
CA GLY A 365 -8.75 -9.79 -3.99
C GLY A 365 -9.11 -8.49 -4.71
N TYR A 366 -8.28 -7.47 -4.67
CA TYR A 366 -8.38 -6.33 -5.58
C TYR A 366 -7.57 -6.62 -6.85
N SER A 367 -8.26 -6.71 -7.97
CA SER A 367 -7.61 -6.78 -9.29
C SER A 367 -7.08 -5.41 -9.65
N LEU A 368 -5.88 -5.37 -10.11
CA LEU A 368 -5.21 -4.19 -10.62
C LEU A 368 -5.45 -4.05 -12.10
#